data_5c80522fa91409f538ad649e97c4fe26
#
_entry.id   5c80522fa91409f538ad649e97c4fe26
#
_cell.length_a   1.000
_cell.length_b   1.000
_cell.length_c   1.000
_cell.angle_alpha   90.00
_cell.angle_beta   90.00
_cell.angle_gamma   90.00
#
_symmetry.space_group_name_H-M   'P 1'
#
loop_
_entity.id
_entity.type
_entity.pdbx_description
1 polymer ?
#
loop_
_entity_poly.entity_id
_entity_poly.type
_entity_poly.pdbx_seq_one_letter_code
_entity_poly.pdbx_strand_id
1 'polypeptide(L)'
;MKFLTDLLFNRENSGKKDLSILLLVFGISYFQFLGRIPLIDPDEARYAEVPREMLERWDFITPLFNYTKFFDKPPLHYWLSTLSMTVFGQNEFAARFTGAAMGLLTVLLTYHAGRRLFGRREGFLAALILGASTGFLVLARYNITDMTLTCTLSATLFFFILAADERETRKGLYYHLFYLCAALAVLAKGLIGIVFPGAVIFLYFLTTRRWRLLREMRLLTGIPLFLLVCAPWYILVSLRNPEFPGYFFIHEHFERFTSTVHNRKHGIWFYLPVLAGAMLPWSVFLPASFQGLWRERPGAAGAARLYLFIWAAFIFVFFSISSSQLVPYILPVFPPLALLAGSACSAADAASGRLRGEGYCAAGLFSILGAATISYPHLAPHPYFSAAASAVIGSILLCGGIIAFRHTARRALRPLFASLLICSYAAGIVGPSLVLAKVADERSSKELARIINANAGKETVLASMGLERGLPFYTRRRVVTVGGLAELEFGSRQGDQSAWFPDLQGFAKLWDSGTPVLLVIPDGGFMFMEKTLHKSPRTIARCGGKLLIANY
;
A
#
# COMPACT_ATOMS: atom_id res chain seq x y z
N MET A 1 25.84 18.30 -7.46
CA MET A 1 25.63 18.34 -6.00
C MET A 1 25.34 19.73 -5.47
N LYS A 2 26.21 20.79 -5.68
CA LYS A 2 25.95 22.14 -5.17
C LYS A 2 24.59 22.69 -5.63
N PHE A 3 24.29 22.63 -6.93
CA PHE A 3 23.01 23.05 -7.49
C PHE A 3 21.80 22.34 -6.82
N LEU A 4 21.86 21.02 -6.65
CA LEU A 4 20.79 20.23 -6.00
C LEU A 4 20.67 20.56 -4.51
N THR A 5 21.78 20.74 -3.80
CA THR A 5 21.75 21.18 -2.40
C THR A 5 21.15 22.58 -2.27
N ASP A 6 21.49 23.49 -3.17
CA ASP A 6 20.91 24.84 -3.16
C ASP A 6 19.42 24.80 -3.52
N LEU A 7 19.01 23.98 -4.50
CA LEU A 7 17.61 23.78 -4.87
C LEU A 7 16.78 23.23 -3.71
N LEU A 8 17.30 22.24 -2.99
CA LEU A 8 16.56 21.54 -1.91
C LEU A 8 16.60 22.31 -0.58
N PHE A 9 17.70 23.02 -0.27
CA PHE A 9 17.94 23.58 1.06
C PHE A 9 18.07 25.11 1.10
N ASN A 10 17.88 25.83 -0.02
CA ASN A 10 17.93 27.29 0.00
C ASN A 10 16.82 27.88 0.86
N ARG A 11 17.18 28.80 1.76
CA ARG A 11 16.22 29.48 2.67
C ARG A 11 15.25 30.42 1.94
N GLU A 12 15.64 30.93 0.77
CA GLU A 12 14.82 31.85 -0.04
C GLU A 12 13.71 31.17 -0.84
N ASN A 13 13.70 29.83 -0.90
CA ASN A 13 12.63 29.11 -1.60
C ASN A 13 11.26 29.42 -0.99
N SER A 14 10.27 29.66 -1.84
CA SER A 14 8.88 29.86 -1.41
C SER A 14 8.18 28.51 -1.21
N GLY A 15 7.10 28.50 -0.43
CA GLY A 15 6.28 27.28 -0.29
C GLY A 15 5.67 26.77 -1.62
N LYS A 16 5.51 27.66 -2.61
CA LYS A 16 5.09 27.27 -3.97
C LYS A 16 6.17 26.47 -4.67
N LYS A 17 7.45 26.88 -4.53
CA LYS A 17 8.58 26.19 -5.11
C LYS A 17 8.79 24.79 -4.49
N ASP A 18 8.64 24.69 -3.16
CA ASP A 18 8.68 23.38 -2.49
C ASP A 18 7.61 22.43 -3.03
N LEU A 19 6.38 22.92 -3.14
CA LEU A 19 5.25 22.16 -3.68
C LEU A 19 5.53 21.71 -5.12
N SER A 20 6.06 22.60 -5.97
CA SER A 20 6.43 22.27 -7.36
C SER A 20 7.51 21.19 -7.42
N ILE A 21 8.52 21.25 -6.53
CA ILE A 21 9.56 20.22 -6.45
C ILE A 21 8.98 18.88 -6.03
N LEU A 22 8.14 18.85 -4.98
CA LEU A 22 7.51 17.61 -4.50
C LEU A 22 6.60 16.99 -5.58
N LEU A 23 5.79 17.81 -6.26
CA LEU A 23 4.93 17.36 -7.35
C LEU A 23 5.75 16.81 -8.53
N LEU A 24 6.82 17.49 -8.92
CA LEU A 24 7.67 17.03 -10.02
C LEU A 24 8.39 15.73 -9.66
N VAL A 25 9.09 15.71 -8.52
CA VAL A 25 9.91 14.56 -8.09
C VAL A 25 9.04 13.33 -7.84
N PHE A 26 8.00 13.45 -7.01
CA PHE A 26 7.16 12.29 -6.68
C PHE A 26 6.05 12.04 -7.70
N GLY A 27 5.62 13.04 -8.45
CA GLY A 27 4.76 12.85 -9.62
C GLY A 27 5.46 11.96 -10.66
N ILE A 28 6.70 12.26 -11.03
CA ILE A 28 7.44 11.39 -11.96
C ILE A 28 7.64 10.00 -11.35
N SER A 29 8.16 9.89 -10.12
CA SER A 29 8.54 8.58 -9.55
C SER A 29 7.36 7.65 -9.31
N TYR A 30 6.19 8.18 -8.95
CA TYR A 30 5.04 7.34 -8.64
C TYR A 30 4.27 6.93 -9.89
N PHE A 31 4.21 7.79 -10.91
CA PHE A 31 3.38 7.53 -12.09
C PHE A 31 4.12 6.95 -13.30
N GLN A 32 5.47 7.05 -13.35
CA GLN A 32 6.21 6.50 -14.48
C GLN A 32 6.10 4.97 -14.52
N PHE A 33 5.91 4.42 -15.71
CA PHE A 33 5.91 2.98 -15.99
C PHE A 33 4.89 2.14 -15.21
N LEU A 34 3.82 2.73 -14.62
CA LEU A 34 2.80 1.99 -13.88
C LEU A 34 2.13 0.89 -14.72
N GLY A 35 1.91 1.15 -16.01
CA GLY A 35 1.27 0.20 -16.92
C GLY A 35 2.24 -0.80 -17.58
N ARG A 36 3.56 -0.70 -17.33
CA ARG A 36 4.55 -1.53 -18.02
C ARG A 36 4.58 -2.99 -17.53
N ILE A 37 4.32 -3.18 -16.26
CA ILE A 37 4.40 -4.48 -15.59
C ILE A 37 2.98 -5.02 -15.41
N PRO A 38 2.69 -6.30 -15.75
CA PRO A 38 1.42 -6.93 -15.48
C PRO A 38 1.01 -6.84 -14.00
N LEU A 39 -0.29 -6.95 -13.72
CA LEU A 39 -0.78 -7.01 -12.33
C LEU A 39 -0.28 -8.28 -11.67
N ILE A 40 0.18 -8.15 -10.43
CA ILE A 40 0.75 -9.25 -9.65
C ILE A 40 -0.34 -9.83 -8.75
N ASP A 41 -0.59 -11.13 -8.91
CA ASP A 41 -1.48 -11.86 -8.03
C ASP A 41 -0.84 -12.04 -6.62
N PRO A 42 -1.64 -12.07 -5.55
CA PRO A 42 -3.10 -12.10 -5.52
C PRO A 42 -3.77 -10.71 -5.42
N ASP A 43 -3.09 -9.69 -4.90
CA ASP A 43 -3.76 -8.47 -4.44
C ASP A 43 -4.08 -7.51 -5.59
N GLU A 44 -3.12 -7.21 -6.48
CA GLU A 44 -3.34 -6.19 -7.52
C GLU A 44 -4.47 -6.56 -8.47
N ALA A 45 -4.51 -7.82 -8.90
CA ALA A 45 -5.51 -8.29 -9.82
C ALA A 45 -6.92 -8.28 -9.21
N ARG A 46 -7.05 -8.73 -7.96
CA ARG A 46 -8.32 -8.68 -7.22
C ARG A 46 -8.84 -7.25 -7.08
N TYR A 47 -7.97 -6.32 -6.64
CA TYR A 47 -8.36 -4.90 -6.49
C TYR A 47 -8.49 -4.15 -7.83
N ALA A 48 -8.14 -4.75 -8.95
CA ALA A 48 -8.44 -4.26 -10.29
C ALA A 48 -9.75 -4.82 -10.85
N GLU A 49 -10.05 -6.09 -10.54
CA GLU A 49 -11.26 -6.74 -11.05
C GLU A 49 -12.54 -6.17 -10.43
N VAL A 50 -12.58 -5.96 -9.11
CA VAL A 50 -13.76 -5.40 -8.45
C VAL A 50 -14.20 -4.06 -9.07
N PRO A 51 -13.33 -3.04 -9.28
CA PRO A 51 -13.70 -1.82 -9.99
C PRO A 51 -14.12 -2.04 -11.44
N ARG A 52 -13.52 -3.01 -12.14
CA ARG A 52 -13.88 -3.37 -13.51
C ARG A 52 -15.33 -3.87 -13.57
N GLU A 53 -15.71 -4.78 -12.67
CA GLU A 53 -17.08 -5.29 -12.58
C GLU A 53 -18.08 -4.21 -12.16
N MET A 54 -17.68 -3.29 -11.25
CA MET A 54 -18.51 -2.12 -10.91
C MET A 54 -18.84 -1.27 -12.15
N LEU A 55 -17.84 -1.04 -13.03
CA LEU A 55 -18.05 -0.32 -14.29
C LEU A 55 -18.94 -1.07 -15.26
N GLU A 56 -18.70 -2.35 -15.44
CA GLU A 56 -19.45 -3.18 -16.39
C GLU A 56 -20.93 -3.24 -16.02
N ARG A 57 -21.23 -3.34 -14.71
CA ARG A 57 -22.59 -3.51 -14.20
C ARG A 57 -23.27 -2.20 -13.78
N TRP A 58 -22.52 -1.09 -13.75
CA TRP A 58 -22.99 0.18 -13.18
C TRP A 58 -23.55 0.04 -11.76
N ASP A 59 -22.99 -0.91 -10.97
CA ASP A 59 -23.32 -1.09 -9.56
C ASP A 59 -22.13 -0.71 -8.67
N PHE A 60 -22.26 0.44 -7.99
CA PHE A 60 -21.25 0.99 -7.08
C PHE A 60 -21.55 0.70 -5.60
N ILE A 61 -22.59 -0.12 -5.33
CA ILE A 61 -23.02 -0.43 -3.96
C ILE A 61 -22.56 -1.80 -3.55
N THR A 62 -22.82 -2.85 -4.35
CA THR A 62 -22.46 -4.23 -4.05
C THR A 62 -21.14 -4.60 -4.76
N PRO A 63 -20.00 -4.66 -4.04
CA PRO A 63 -18.77 -5.13 -4.63
C PRO A 63 -18.89 -6.59 -5.06
N LEU A 64 -18.44 -6.90 -6.27
CA LEU A 64 -18.35 -8.26 -6.78
C LEU A 64 -16.89 -8.57 -7.16
N PHE A 65 -16.53 -9.84 -7.08
CA PHE A 65 -15.28 -10.37 -7.61
C PHE A 65 -15.58 -11.71 -8.29
N ASN A 66 -15.20 -11.84 -9.54
CA ASN A 66 -15.61 -12.95 -10.40
C ASN A 66 -17.14 -13.11 -10.42
N TYR A 67 -17.86 -11.97 -10.49
CA TYR A 67 -19.33 -11.84 -10.46
C TYR A 67 -20.00 -12.45 -9.23
N THR A 68 -19.24 -12.55 -8.13
CA THR A 68 -19.67 -13.13 -6.86
C THR A 68 -19.53 -12.09 -5.75
N LYS A 69 -20.46 -12.03 -4.79
CA LYS A 69 -20.44 -11.05 -3.70
C LYS A 69 -19.11 -11.06 -2.94
N PHE A 70 -18.50 -9.90 -2.80
CA PHE A 70 -17.16 -9.74 -2.23
C PHE A 70 -17.11 -8.56 -1.26
N PHE A 71 -17.25 -8.83 0.03
CA PHE A 71 -17.39 -7.81 1.08
C PHE A 71 -16.14 -7.60 1.94
N ASP A 72 -14.96 -8.00 1.48
CA ASP A 72 -13.71 -7.88 2.26
C ASP A 72 -13.35 -6.44 2.61
N LYS A 73 -13.69 -5.50 1.74
CA LYS A 73 -13.31 -4.10 1.89
C LYS A 73 -14.43 -3.15 1.50
N PRO A 74 -14.52 -1.97 2.18
CA PRO A 74 -15.43 -0.89 1.80
C PRO A 74 -15.05 -0.24 0.46
N PRO A 75 -15.90 0.62 -0.11
CA PRO A 75 -15.88 0.94 -1.53
C PRO A 75 -14.90 2.02 -1.96
N LEU A 76 -14.33 2.85 -1.07
CA LEU A 76 -13.61 4.06 -1.47
C LEU A 76 -12.47 3.78 -2.47
N HIS A 77 -11.65 2.78 -2.19
CA HIS A 77 -10.57 2.41 -3.10
C HIS A 77 -11.11 1.95 -4.46
N TYR A 78 -12.18 1.17 -4.46
CA TYR A 78 -12.83 0.70 -5.67
C TYR A 78 -13.41 1.86 -6.48
N TRP A 79 -14.11 2.80 -5.84
CA TRP A 79 -14.67 3.98 -6.52
C TRP A 79 -13.59 4.84 -7.17
N LEU A 80 -12.47 5.07 -6.46
CA LEU A 80 -11.34 5.83 -7.01
C LEU A 80 -10.68 5.09 -8.18
N SER A 81 -10.54 3.77 -8.09
CA SER A 81 -10.00 2.94 -9.16
C SER A 81 -10.96 2.86 -10.35
N THR A 82 -12.27 2.82 -10.10
CA THR A 82 -13.31 2.91 -11.13
C THR A 82 -13.23 4.24 -11.89
N LEU A 83 -13.09 5.36 -11.17
CA LEU A 83 -12.88 6.67 -11.79
C LEU A 83 -11.60 6.69 -12.64
N SER A 84 -10.51 6.13 -12.14
CA SER A 84 -9.27 5.99 -12.89
C SER A 84 -9.45 5.15 -14.15
N MET A 85 -10.16 4.02 -14.08
CA MET A 85 -10.44 3.15 -15.23
C MET A 85 -11.38 3.81 -16.25
N THR A 86 -12.28 4.67 -15.80
CA THR A 86 -13.13 5.45 -16.70
C THR A 86 -12.30 6.45 -17.53
N VAL A 87 -11.29 7.07 -16.93
CA VAL A 87 -10.45 8.09 -17.57
C VAL A 87 -9.35 7.47 -18.44
N PHE A 88 -8.66 6.43 -17.93
CA PHE A 88 -7.46 5.87 -18.56
C PHE A 88 -7.69 4.50 -19.22
N GLY A 89 -8.92 3.99 -19.19
CA GLY A 89 -9.26 2.65 -19.66
C GLY A 89 -8.94 1.56 -18.62
N GLN A 90 -9.46 0.37 -18.87
CA GLN A 90 -9.30 -0.79 -17.99
C GLN A 90 -7.95 -1.50 -18.25
N ASN A 91 -6.90 -1.00 -17.64
CA ASN A 91 -5.51 -1.46 -17.79
C ASN A 91 -4.72 -1.35 -16.49
N GLU A 92 -3.47 -1.82 -16.51
CA GLU A 92 -2.59 -1.85 -15.33
C GLU A 92 -2.22 -0.45 -14.82
N PHE A 93 -2.10 0.54 -15.73
CA PHE A 93 -1.86 1.93 -15.34
C PHE A 93 -3.02 2.47 -14.53
N ALA A 94 -4.24 2.32 -15.03
CA ALA A 94 -5.45 2.79 -14.35
C ALA A 94 -5.66 2.10 -13.00
N ALA A 95 -5.39 0.80 -12.90
CA ALA A 95 -5.49 0.04 -11.65
C ALA A 95 -4.55 0.59 -10.57
N ARG A 96 -3.30 0.95 -10.92
CA ARG A 96 -2.29 1.46 -9.98
C ARG A 96 -2.36 2.97 -9.74
N PHE A 97 -3.03 3.71 -10.61
CA PHE A 97 -3.12 5.18 -10.55
C PHE A 97 -3.64 5.67 -9.20
N THR A 98 -4.67 5.01 -8.66
CA THR A 98 -5.25 5.35 -7.35
C THR A 98 -4.21 5.28 -6.23
N GLY A 99 -3.42 4.21 -6.16
CA GLY A 99 -2.33 4.06 -5.18
C GLY A 99 -1.29 5.19 -5.31
N ALA A 100 -0.86 5.48 -6.54
CA ALA A 100 0.13 6.53 -6.83
C ALA A 100 -0.39 7.93 -6.45
N ALA A 101 -1.65 8.24 -6.76
CA ALA A 101 -2.28 9.51 -6.42
C ALA A 101 -2.44 9.68 -4.90
N MET A 102 -2.87 8.63 -4.18
CA MET A 102 -2.98 8.65 -2.72
C MET A 102 -1.60 8.76 -2.04
N GLY A 103 -0.58 8.09 -2.58
CA GLY A 103 0.80 8.22 -2.12
C GLY A 103 1.32 9.65 -2.26
N LEU A 104 1.16 10.26 -3.44
CA LEU A 104 1.54 11.64 -3.69
C LEU A 104 0.79 12.61 -2.77
N LEU A 105 -0.52 12.45 -2.62
CA LEU A 105 -1.32 13.27 -1.71
C LEU A 105 -0.84 13.14 -0.27
N THR A 106 -0.46 11.94 0.18
CA THR A 106 0.10 11.73 1.53
C THR A 106 1.40 12.50 1.74
N VAL A 107 2.29 12.53 0.73
CA VAL A 107 3.53 13.33 0.76
C VAL A 107 3.22 14.83 0.89
N LEU A 108 2.24 15.34 0.13
CA LEU A 108 1.83 16.74 0.17
C LEU A 108 1.16 17.11 1.50
N LEU A 109 0.33 16.23 2.05
CA LEU A 109 -0.27 16.40 3.38
C LEU A 109 0.80 16.42 4.48
N THR A 110 1.80 15.54 4.38
CA THR A 110 2.93 15.53 5.32
C THR A 110 3.75 16.81 5.25
N TYR A 111 4.00 17.34 4.03
CA TYR A 111 4.58 18.66 3.85
C TYR A 111 3.76 19.75 4.52
N HIS A 112 2.45 19.79 4.26
CA HIS A 112 1.54 20.80 4.81
C HIS A 112 1.55 20.76 6.34
N ALA A 113 1.37 19.58 6.94
CA ALA A 113 1.35 19.42 8.38
C ALA A 113 2.70 19.80 9.02
N GLY A 114 3.80 19.30 8.47
CA GLY A 114 5.14 19.61 8.96
C GLY A 114 5.47 21.10 8.89
N ARG A 115 5.10 21.74 7.77
CA ARG A 115 5.26 23.20 7.60
C ARG A 115 4.51 24.01 8.65
N ARG A 116 3.31 23.59 9.03
CA ARG A 116 2.47 24.28 10.02
C ARG A 116 2.93 24.00 11.45
N LEU A 117 3.33 22.78 11.76
CA LEU A 117 3.69 22.36 13.11
C LEU A 117 5.12 22.77 13.51
N PHE A 118 6.07 22.60 12.62
CA PHE A 118 7.51 22.71 12.92
C PHE A 118 8.22 23.79 12.11
N GLY A 119 7.72 24.10 10.94
CA GLY A 119 8.34 25.05 10.02
C GLY A 119 8.45 24.48 8.60
N ARG A 120 8.72 25.40 7.66
CA ARG A 120 8.75 25.08 6.22
C ARG A 120 9.80 24.02 5.90
N ARG A 121 10.98 24.14 6.47
CA ARG A 121 12.13 23.28 6.20
C ARG A 121 11.88 21.86 6.73
N GLU A 122 11.38 21.76 7.94
CA GLU A 122 11.03 20.52 8.61
C GLU A 122 9.97 19.75 7.81
N GLY A 123 8.93 20.46 7.37
CA GLY A 123 7.89 19.89 6.52
C GLY A 123 8.42 19.40 5.18
N PHE A 124 9.31 20.17 4.53
CA PHE A 124 9.90 19.79 3.26
C PHE A 124 10.81 18.54 3.38
N LEU A 125 11.67 18.52 4.39
CA LEU A 125 12.50 17.34 4.67
C LEU A 125 11.66 16.11 4.99
N ALA A 126 10.61 16.26 5.80
CA ALA A 126 9.71 15.16 6.12
C ALA A 126 9.01 14.58 4.87
N ALA A 127 8.55 15.45 3.98
CA ALA A 127 7.93 15.04 2.71
C ALA A 127 8.93 14.29 1.80
N LEU A 128 10.18 14.75 1.72
CA LEU A 128 11.25 14.07 0.97
C LEU A 128 11.59 12.71 1.60
N ILE A 129 11.71 12.64 2.93
CA ILE A 129 11.95 11.40 3.68
C ILE A 129 10.82 10.39 3.42
N LEU A 130 9.56 10.83 3.57
CA LEU A 130 8.40 9.96 3.33
C LEU A 130 8.40 9.42 1.91
N GLY A 131 8.45 10.32 0.94
CA GLY A 131 8.29 9.98 -0.47
C GLY A 131 9.44 9.13 -1.03
N ALA A 132 10.65 9.25 -0.46
CA ALA A 132 11.82 8.46 -0.85
C ALA A 132 12.06 7.24 0.05
N SER A 133 11.23 6.98 1.06
CA SER A 133 11.26 5.74 1.83
C SER A 133 10.91 4.55 0.94
N THR A 134 11.78 3.54 0.91
CA THR A 134 11.70 2.43 -0.07
C THR A 134 10.33 1.75 -0.05
N GLY A 135 9.81 1.40 1.14
CA GLY A 135 8.51 0.73 1.27
C GLY A 135 7.35 1.63 0.85
N PHE A 136 7.40 2.93 1.19
CA PHE A 136 6.36 3.87 0.80
C PHE A 136 6.30 4.05 -0.72
N LEU A 137 7.47 4.21 -1.37
CA LEU A 137 7.59 4.35 -2.82
C LEU A 137 7.10 3.11 -3.56
N VAL A 138 7.46 1.91 -3.09
CA VAL A 138 7.02 0.65 -3.70
C VAL A 138 5.51 0.48 -3.55
N LEU A 139 4.97 0.68 -2.33
CA LEU A 139 3.54 0.49 -2.05
C LEU A 139 2.65 1.58 -2.67
N ALA A 140 3.16 2.78 -2.92
CA ALA A 140 2.45 3.80 -3.68
C ALA A 140 2.24 3.40 -5.15
N ARG A 141 3.07 2.50 -5.68
CA ARG A 141 3.01 2.00 -7.06
C ARG A 141 2.33 0.64 -7.19
N TYR A 142 1.80 0.12 -6.09
CA TYR A 142 1.14 -1.17 -6.02
C TYR A 142 -0.35 -0.99 -5.77
N ASN A 143 -1.19 -1.76 -6.46
CA ASN A 143 -2.65 -1.62 -6.35
C ASN A 143 -3.17 -2.32 -5.09
N ILE A 144 -3.21 -1.58 -3.97
CA ILE A 144 -3.74 -2.06 -2.68
C ILE A 144 -4.51 -0.97 -1.95
N THR A 145 -5.46 -1.38 -1.13
CA THR A 145 -6.30 -0.47 -0.33
C THR A 145 -5.53 0.27 0.78
N ASP A 146 -4.37 -0.25 1.18
CA ASP A 146 -3.58 0.29 2.30
C ASP A 146 -3.05 1.69 2.06
N MET A 147 -2.72 2.05 0.80
CA MET A 147 -2.28 3.40 0.47
C MET A 147 -3.44 4.40 0.58
N THR A 148 -4.65 4.03 0.16
CA THR A 148 -5.86 4.85 0.32
C THR A 148 -6.18 5.07 1.79
N LEU A 149 -6.09 4.01 2.62
CA LEU A 149 -6.22 4.14 4.07
C LEU A 149 -5.15 5.06 4.64
N THR A 150 -3.88 4.87 4.25
CA THR A 150 -2.77 5.66 4.78
C THR A 150 -2.96 7.14 4.49
N CYS A 151 -3.41 7.49 3.29
CA CYS A 151 -3.71 8.87 2.92
C CYS A 151 -4.85 9.47 3.78
N THR A 152 -5.99 8.78 3.82
CA THR A 152 -7.18 9.28 4.53
C THR A 152 -6.98 9.32 6.04
N LEU A 153 -6.35 8.31 6.62
CA LEU A 153 -6.01 8.25 8.04
C LEU A 153 -4.98 9.32 8.42
N SER A 154 -3.95 9.52 7.59
CA SER A 154 -2.95 10.56 7.81
C SER A 154 -3.58 11.95 7.74
N ALA A 155 -4.47 12.20 6.77
CA ALA A 155 -5.22 13.44 6.68
C ALA A 155 -6.05 13.68 7.95
N THR A 156 -6.77 12.65 8.42
CA THR A 156 -7.54 12.69 9.67
C THR A 156 -6.66 13.13 10.83
N LEU A 157 -5.57 12.42 11.07
CA LEU A 157 -4.70 12.68 12.24
C LEU A 157 -3.93 14.00 12.12
N PHE A 158 -3.55 14.41 10.91
CA PHE A 158 -2.94 15.72 10.69
C PHE A 158 -3.92 16.88 10.91
N PHE A 159 -5.14 16.77 10.38
CA PHE A 159 -6.13 17.83 10.59
C PHE A 159 -6.53 17.97 12.06
N PHE A 160 -6.57 16.87 12.82
CA PHE A 160 -6.77 16.95 14.27
C PHE A 160 -5.66 17.74 14.96
N ILE A 161 -4.39 17.38 14.75
CA ILE A 161 -3.29 18.05 15.47
C ILE A 161 -3.10 19.50 15.02
N LEU A 162 -3.41 19.82 13.76
CA LEU A 162 -3.43 21.20 13.28
C LEU A 162 -4.56 22.00 13.93
N ALA A 163 -5.76 21.43 14.10
CA ALA A 163 -6.86 22.08 14.82
C ALA A 163 -6.56 22.28 16.30
N ALA A 164 -5.81 21.36 16.91
CA ALA A 164 -5.41 21.42 18.32
C ALA A 164 -4.25 22.41 18.59
N ASP A 165 -3.61 22.94 17.55
CA ASP A 165 -2.58 23.99 17.71
C ASP A 165 -3.22 25.32 18.10
N GLU A 166 -2.80 25.87 19.22
CA GLU A 166 -3.33 27.16 19.75
C GLU A 166 -3.07 28.33 18.79
N ARG A 167 -2.03 28.24 17.95
CA ARG A 167 -1.66 29.28 16.97
C ARG A 167 -2.54 29.29 15.74
N GLU A 168 -3.36 28.24 15.53
CA GLU A 168 -4.18 28.09 14.33
C GLU A 168 -5.47 28.91 14.43
N THR A 169 -5.73 29.73 13.43
CA THR A 169 -6.94 30.57 13.34
C THR A 169 -8.10 29.84 12.66
N ARG A 170 -7.83 28.81 11.85
CA ARG A 170 -8.82 28.05 11.07
C ARG A 170 -9.22 26.72 11.73
N LYS A 171 -9.20 26.67 13.07
CA LYS A 171 -9.50 25.44 13.84
C LYS A 171 -10.81 24.77 13.41
N GLY A 172 -11.86 25.57 13.19
CA GLY A 172 -13.16 25.05 12.75
C GLY A 172 -13.08 24.28 11.44
N LEU A 173 -12.36 24.81 10.43
CA LEU A 173 -12.15 24.14 9.15
C LEU A 173 -11.40 22.81 9.34
N TYR A 174 -10.30 22.82 10.12
CA TYR A 174 -9.52 21.60 10.34
C TYR A 174 -10.29 20.52 11.10
N TYR A 175 -11.15 20.88 12.06
CA TYR A 175 -12.03 19.89 12.69
C TYR A 175 -13.06 19.30 11.71
N HIS A 176 -13.65 20.09 10.81
CA HIS A 176 -14.54 19.52 9.80
C HIS A 176 -13.79 18.63 8.80
N LEU A 177 -12.57 19.02 8.39
CA LEU A 177 -11.72 18.17 7.54
C LEU A 177 -11.30 16.88 8.26
N PHE A 178 -11.07 16.93 9.58
CA PHE A 178 -10.84 15.73 10.40
C PHE A 178 -11.99 14.74 10.28
N TYR A 179 -13.25 15.19 10.46
CA TYR A 179 -14.41 14.29 10.35
C TYR A 179 -14.63 13.79 8.94
N LEU A 180 -14.46 14.63 7.96
CA LEU A 180 -14.55 14.24 6.54
C LEU A 180 -13.53 13.15 6.21
N CYS A 181 -12.26 13.35 6.57
CA CYS A 181 -11.21 12.38 6.28
C CYS A 181 -11.37 11.09 7.11
N ALA A 182 -11.88 11.16 8.35
CA ALA A 182 -12.23 9.99 9.14
C ALA A 182 -13.32 9.16 8.47
N ALA A 183 -14.36 9.80 7.93
CA ALA A 183 -15.40 9.11 7.16
C ALA A 183 -14.84 8.44 5.91
N LEU A 184 -13.93 9.12 5.18
CA LEU A 184 -13.23 8.52 4.03
C LEU A 184 -12.32 7.36 4.47
N ALA A 185 -11.66 7.45 5.62
CA ALA A 185 -10.85 6.34 6.15
C ALA A 185 -11.71 5.10 6.49
N VAL A 186 -12.93 5.32 7.01
CA VAL A 186 -13.92 4.25 7.23
C VAL A 186 -14.36 3.64 5.90
N LEU A 187 -14.63 4.45 4.88
CA LEU A 187 -14.95 3.96 3.55
C LEU A 187 -13.76 3.31 2.83
N ALA A 188 -12.52 3.54 3.28
CA ALA A 188 -11.32 2.90 2.74
C ALA A 188 -11.06 1.50 3.34
N LYS A 189 -11.24 1.32 4.67
CA LYS A 189 -10.88 0.06 5.33
C LYS A 189 -11.72 -0.30 6.58
N GLY A 190 -12.89 0.31 6.75
CA GLY A 190 -13.82 -0.01 7.83
C GLY A 190 -13.42 0.57 9.18
N LEU A 191 -13.66 -0.17 10.27
CA LEU A 191 -13.56 0.31 11.66
C LEU A 191 -12.19 0.91 12.04
N ILE A 192 -11.12 0.52 11.38
CA ILE A 192 -9.77 1.10 11.58
C ILE A 192 -9.78 2.62 11.40
N GLY A 193 -10.63 3.13 10.48
CA GLY A 193 -10.81 4.56 10.24
C GLY A 193 -11.34 5.36 11.44
N ILE A 194 -11.98 4.70 12.42
CA ILE A 194 -12.45 5.30 13.68
C ILE A 194 -11.53 4.92 14.84
N VAL A 195 -11.19 3.64 14.95
CA VAL A 195 -10.45 3.08 16.09
C VAL A 195 -9.07 3.73 16.22
N PHE A 196 -8.33 3.89 15.13
CA PHE A 196 -7.00 4.46 15.19
C PHE A 196 -7.00 5.95 15.56
N PRO A 197 -7.77 6.84 14.89
CA PRO A 197 -7.86 8.22 15.34
C PRO A 197 -8.38 8.35 16.76
N GLY A 198 -9.41 7.61 17.12
CA GLY A 198 -9.98 7.61 18.47
C GLY A 198 -8.95 7.24 19.54
N ALA A 199 -8.22 6.15 19.35
CA ALA A 199 -7.20 5.68 20.29
C ALA A 199 -6.01 6.65 20.38
N VAL A 200 -5.50 7.15 19.25
CA VAL A 200 -4.38 8.11 19.23
C VAL A 200 -4.75 9.41 19.93
N ILE A 201 -5.95 9.94 19.66
CA ILE A 201 -6.44 11.18 20.30
C ILE A 201 -6.69 10.96 21.79
N PHE A 202 -7.29 9.84 22.16
CA PHE A 202 -7.50 9.48 23.56
C PHE A 202 -6.18 9.40 24.33
N LEU A 203 -5.19 8.68 23.81
CA LEU A 203 -3.87 8.56 24.42
C LEU A 203 -3.16 9.92 24.51
N TYR A 204 -3.33 10.77 23.51
CA TYR A 204 -2.80 12.14 23.53
C TYR A 204 -3.46 12.97 24.62
N PHE A 205 -4.79 12.91 24.81
CA PHE A 205 -5.48 13.60 25.91
C PHE A 205 -5.06 13.07 27.27
N LEU A 206 -4.92 11.75 27.40
CA LEU A 206 -4.49 11.11 28.64
C LEU A 206 -3.08 11.55 29.05
N THR A 207 -2.14 11.58 28.11
CA THR A 207 -0.73 11.92 28.37
C THR A 207 -0.52 13.41 28.59
N THR A 208 -1.24 14.28 27.86
CA THR A 208 -1.10 15.73 27.93
C THR A 208 -2.09 16.41 28.87
N ARG A 209 -3.10 15.66 29.36
CA ARG A 209 -4.23 16.16 30.16
C ARG A 209 -5.03 17.29 29.48
N ARG A 210 -4.97 17.38 28.14
CA ARG A 210 -5.65 18.41 27.33
C ARG A 210 -7.11 18.06 27.00
N TRP A 211 -7.89 17.59 27.97
CA TRP A 211 -9.30 17.23 27.79
C TRP A 211 -10.19 18.38 27.32
N ARG A 212 -9.75 19.63 27.52
CA ARG A 212 -10.46 20.83 27.02
C ARG A 212 -10.63 20.78 25.49
N LEU A 213 -9.69 20.19 24.74
CA LEU A 213 -9.78 20.07 23.28
C LEU A 213 -11.03 19.32 22.84
N LEU A 214 -11.57 18.41 23.65
CA LEU A 214 -12.82 17.68 23.34
C LEU A 214 -14.00 18.66 23.11
N ARG A 215 -14.06 19.76 23.85
CA ARG A 215 -15.09 20.79 23.67
C ARG A 215 -14.87 21.61 22.38
N GLU A 216 -13.63 21.72 21.92
CA GLU A 216 -13.25 22.46 20.70
C GLU A 216 -13.50 21.63 19.43
N MET A 217 -13.60 20.29 19.54
CA MET A 217 -13.72 19.35 18.41
C MET A 217 -15.00 19.47 17.58
N ARG A 218 -15.91 20.40 17.91
CA ARG A 218 -17.16 20.63 17.16
C ARG A 218 -17.98 19.35 16.93
N LEU A 219 -18.15 18.53 17.96
CA LEU A 219 -18.84 17.23 17.89
C LEU A 219 -20.23 17.34 17.26
N LEU A 220 -20.99 18.39 17.60
CA LEU A 220 -22.38 18.59 17.12
C LEU A 220 -22.50 18.78 15.61
N THR A 221 -21.46 19.30 14.94
CA THR A 221 -21.45 19.49 13.47
C THR A 221 -20.57 18.46 12.78
N GLY A 222 -19.55 17.98 13.45
CA GLY A 222 -18.58 17.04 12.89
C GLY A 222 -19.11 15.62 12.81
N ILE A 223 -19.81 15.12 13.86
CA ILE A 223 -20.40 13.78 13.83
C ILE A 223 -21.46 13.65 12.72
N PRO A 224 -22.42 14.59 12.57
CA PRO A 224 -23.33 14.55 11.43
C PRO A 224 -22.61 14.57 10.07
N LEU A 225 -21.56 15.38 9.89
CA LEU A 225 -20.76 15.40 8.66
C LEU A 225 -20.10 14.03 8.41
N PHE A 226 -19.51 13.42 9.44
CA PHE A 226 -18.93 12.08 9.36
C PHE A 226 -19.96 11.05 8.92
N LEU A 227 -21.14 11.03 9.57
CA LEU A 227 -22.22 10.09 9.25
C LEU A 227 -22.78 10.34 7.85
N LEU A 228 -22.97 11.61 7.45
CA LEU A 228 -23.47 11.95 6.11
C LEU A 228 -22.57 11.40 4.99
N VAL A 229 -21.27 11.30 5.23
CA VAL A 229 -20.31 10.84 4.21
C VAL A 229 -20.19 9.31 4.23
N CYS A 230 -20.09 8.66 5.39
CA CYS A 230 -19.83 7.22 5.43
C CYS A 230 -21.10 6.36 5.52
N ALA A 231 -22.14 6.77 6.27
CA ALA A 231 -23.30 5.94 6.53
C ALA A 231 -24.14 5.58 5.28
N PRO A 232 -24.31 6.45 4.26
CA PRO A 232 -25.14 6.11 3.11
C PRO A 232 -24.75 4.81 2.43
N TRP A 233 -23.46 4.58 2.21
CA TRP A 233 -23.03 3.32 1.58
C TRP A 233 -23.30 2.11 2.48
N TYR A 234 -22.96 2.21 3.76
CA TYR A 234 -23.21 1.09 4.71
C TYR A 234 -24.69 0.74 4.84
N ILE A 235 -25.57 1.74 4.84
CA ILE A 235 -27.02 1.55 4.84
C ILE A 235 -27.46 0.87 3.55
N LEU A 236 -27.08 1.41 2.39
CA LEU A 236 -27.50 0.90 1.09
C LEU A 236 -27.02 -0.53 0.84
N VAL A 237 -25.75 -0.83 1.16
CA VAL A 237 -25.22 -2.19 0.97
C VAL A 237 -25.89 -3.19 1.91
N SER A 238 -26.21 -2.78 3.16
CA SER A 238 -26.91 -3.63 4.13
C SER A 238 -28.36 -3.89 3.73
N LEU A 239 -29.06 -2.89 3.17
CA LEU A 239 -30.43 -3.06 2.68
C LEU A 239 -30.49 -3.98 1.45
N ARG A 240 -29.50 -3.89 0.55
CA ARG A 240 -29.43 -4.76 -0.63
C ARG A 240 -28.91 -6.16 -0.33
N ASN A 241 -28.09 -6.29 0.69
CA ASN A 241 -27.41 -7.52 1.08
C ASN A 241 -27.52 -7.72 2.59
N PRO A 242 -28.59 -8.34 3.09
CA PRO A 242 -28.84 -8.51 4.53
C PRO A 242 -27.73 -9.27 5.26
N GLU A 243 -26.97 -10.10 4.56
CA GLU A 243 -25.83 -10.86 5.07
C GLU A 243 -24.57 -10.00 5.29
N PHE A 244 -24.47 -8.81 4.66
CA PHE A 244 -23.30 -7.96 4.71
C PHE A 244 -22.89 -7.54 6.13
N PRO A 245 -23.79 -7.05 7.02
CA PRO A 245 -23.39 -6.58 8.35
C PRO A 245 -22.73 -7.69 9.19
N GLY A 246 -23.29 -8.89 9.17
CA GLY A 246 -22.75 -10.05 9.90
C GLY A 246 -21.34 -10.42 9.40
N TYR A 247 -21.19 -10.54 8.08
CA TYR A 247 -19.91 -10.88 7.49
C TYR A 247 -18.87 -9.77 7.72
N PHE A 248 -19.21 -8.52 7.40
CA PHE A 248 -18.25 -7.43 7.42
C PHE A 248 -17.81 -7.04 8.83
N PHE A 249 -18.76 -6.83 9.76
CA PHE A 249 -18.43 -6.36 11.09
C PHE A 249 -17.95 -7.47 12.03
N ILE A 250 -18.49 -8.70 11.93
CA ILE A 250 -18.11 -9.79 12.83
C ILE A 250 -16.93 -10.56 12.24
N HIS A 251 -17.08 -11.15 11.05
CA HIS A 251 -16.06 -12.03 10.48
C HIS A 251 -14.78 -11.27 10.06
N GLU A 252 -14.91 -10.20 9.25
CA GLU A 252 -13.75 -9.46 8.73
C GLU A 252 -13.05 -8.58 9.77
N HIS A 253 -13.70 -8.13 10.83
CA HIS A 253 -13.08 -7.28 11.83
C HIS A 253 -12.73 -8.00 13.14
N PHE A 254 -13.68 -8.69 13.78
CA PHE A 254 -13.43 -9.33 15.07
C PHE A 254 -12.74 -10.68 14.93
N GLU A 255 -13.25 -11.59 14.13
CA GLU A 255 -12.67 -12.93 14.00
C GLU A 255 -11.29 -12.89 13.36
N ARG A 256 -11.09 -12.02 12.35
CA ARG A 256 -9.79 -11.85 11.69
C ARG A 256 -8.71 -11.29 12.59
N PHE A 257 -9.07 -10.46 13.59
CA PHE A 257 -8.11 -9.93 14.56
C PHE A 257 -7.77 -10.96 15.64
N THR A 258 -8.74 -11.75 16.08
CA THR A 258 -8.62 -12.66 17.23
C THR A 258 -8.22 -14.09 16.85
N SER A 259 -8.52 -14.53 15.62
CA SER A 259 -8.29 -15.91 15.18
C SER A 259 -7.16 -16.05 14.16
N THR A 260 -6.62 -17.27 14.04
CA THR A 260 -5.54 -17.62 13.09
C THR A 260 -6.05 -18.15 11.75
N VAL A 261 -7.30 -17.84 11.37
CA VAL A 261 -7.98 -18.37 10.17
C VAL A 261 -7.12 -18.25 8.88
N HIS A 262 -6.25 -17.24 8.78
CA HIS A 262 -5.44 -17.02 7.58
C HIS A 262 -3.99 -17.47 7.68
N ASN A 263 -3.55 -18.14 8.76
CA ASN A 263 -2.17 -18.58 8.97
C ASN A 263 -1.09 -17.49 8.69
N ARG A 264 -1.38 -16.22 9.05
CA ARG A 264 -0.51 -15.05 8.82
C ARG A 264 0.08 -14.49 10.10
N LYS A 265 0.19 -15.33 11.15
CA LYS A 265 0.76 -14.92 12.42
C LYS A 265 2.28 -15.06 12.38
N HIS A 266 2.95 -13.93 12.52
CA HIS A 266 4.39 -13.85 12.74
C HIS A 266 4.67 -13.51 14.22
N GLY A 267 5.94 -13.41 14.60
CA GLY A 267 6.31 -12.98 15.95
C GLY A 267 6.02 -11.48 16.20
N ILE A 268 5.90 -11.10 17.47
CA ILE A 268 5.69 -9.70 17.88
C ILE A 268 6.73 -8.73 17.30
N TRP A 269 7.91 -9.22 16.97
CA TRP A 269 9.03 -8.46 16.39
C TRP A 269 8.94 -8.28 14.86
N PHE A 270 7.94 -8.88 14.21
CA PHE A 270 7.83 -8.91 12.75
C PHE A 270 7.93 -7.51 12.13
N TYR A 271 7.23 -6.52 12.69
CA TYR A 271 7.23 -5.17 12.11
C TYR A 271 8.49 -4.36 12.37
N LEU A 272 9.36 -4.78 13.30
CA LEU A 272 10.61 -4.05 13.54
C LEU A 272 11.56 -4.10 12.32
N PRO A 273 11.95 -5.28 11.81
CA PRO A 273 12.76 -5.35 10.58
C PRO A 273 12.01 -4.86 9.35
N VAL A 274 10.69 -5.07 9.27
CA VAL A 274 9.86 -4.55 8.16
C VAL A 274 9.95 -3.02 8.12
N LEU A 275 9.72 -2.34 9.24
CA LEU A 275 9.77 -0.88 9.31
C LEU A 275 11.20 -0.36 9.05
N ALA A 276 12.21 -1.02 9.65
CA ALA A 276 13.61 -0.65 9.44
C ALA A 276 13.99 -0.72 7.95
N GLY A 277 13.64 -1.80 7.26
CA GLY A 277 13.90 -1.97 5.83
C GLY A 277 13.07 -1.07 4.94
N ALA A 278 11.78 -0.95 5.23
CA ALA A 278 10.86 -0.17 4.39
C ALA A 278 11.05 1.35 4.52
N MET A 279 11.61 1.85 5.62
CA MET A 279 12.01 3.26 5.76
C MET A 279 13.46 3.55 5.32
N LEU A 280 14.17 2.61 4.74
CA LEU A 280 15.53 2.88 4.23
C LEU A 280 15.54 4.05 3.24
N PRO A 281 16.61 4.88 3.29
CA PRO A 281 17.73 4.91 4.23
C PRO A 281 17.43 5.65 5.54
N TRP A 282 16.22 6.15 5.72
CA TRP A 282 15.84 7.11 6.77
C TRP A 282 15.65 6.45 8.14
N SER A 283 15.49 5.14 8.19
CA SER A 283 15.34 4.38 9.44
C SER A 283 16.52 4.55 10.39
N VAL A 284 17.73 4.77 9.88
CA VAL A 284 18.94 5.01 10.70
C VAL A 284 18.88 6.32 11.50
N PHE A 285 18.03 7.27 11.08
CA PHE A 285 17.86 8.57 11.75
C PHE A 285 16.73 8.56 12.81
N LEU A 286 15.92 7.50 12.88
CA LEU A 286 14.81 7.42 13.84
C LEU A 286 15.27 7.44 15.30
N PRO A 287 16.36 6.76 15.73
CA PRO A 287 16.81 6.82 17.12
C PRO A 287 17.14 8.25 17.58
N ALA A 288 17.79 9.06 16.71
CA ALA A 288 18.07 10.46 16.99
C ALA A 288 16.78 11.31 17.08
N SER A 289 15.76 10.95 16.30
CA SER A 289 14.45 11.62 16.31
C SER A 289 13.72 11.41 17.64
N PHE A 290 13.83 10.22 18.22
CA PHE A 290 13.21 9.90 19.52
C PHE A 290 13.95 10.52 20.70
N GLN A 291 15.27 10.70 20.62
CA GLN A 291 16.02 11.39 21.70
C GLN A 291 15.54 12.82 21.92
N GLY A 292 15.06 13.51 20.89
CA GLY A 292 14.48 14.85 20.98
C GLY A 292 13.21 14.92 21.82
N LEU A 293 12.40 13.85 21.87
CA LEU A 293 11.14 13.79 22.63
C LEU A 293 11.34 13.98 24.15
N TRP A 294 12.46 13.48 24.69
CA TRP A 294 12.74 13.47 26.13
C TRP A 294 13.54 14.68 26.60
N ARG A 295 14.15 15.44 25.69
CA ARG A 295 15.03 16.57 26.02
C ARG A 295 14.40 17.94 25.87
N GLU A 296 13.27 18.05 25.18
CA GLU A 296 12.67 19.34 24.87
C GLU A 296 11.65 19.78 25.95
N ARG A 297 11.65 21.10 26.20
CA ARG A 297 10.71 21.74 27.13
C ARG A 297 9.25 21.65 26.62
N PRO A 298 8.26 21.59 27.54
CA PRO A 298 6.85 21.64 27.17
C PRO A 298 6.52 22.90 26.38
N GLY A 299 6.07 22.71 25.14
CA GLY A 299 5.64 23.75 24.21
C GLY A 299 4.84 23.15 23.06
N ALA A 300 4.30 23.99 22.16
CA ALA A 300 3.46 23.52 21.06
C ALA A 300 4.18 22.48 20.16
N ALA A 301 5.45 22.68 19.86
CA ALA A 301 6.25 21.75 19.06
C ALA A 301 6.50 20.42 19.80
N GLY A 302 6.77 20.45 21.11
CA GLY A 302 6.93 19.25 21.94
C GLY A 302 5.63 18.44 22.01
N ALA A 303 4.49 19.09 22.18
CA ALA A 303 3.18 18.45 22.17
C ALA A 303 2.87 17.78 20.80
N ALA A 304 3.23 18.44 19.69
CA ALA A 304 3.06 17.88 18.36
C ALA A 304 3.97 16.64 18.14
N ARG A 305 5.24 16.67 18.58
CA ARG A 305 6.15 15.52 18.51
C ARG A 305 5.64 14.33 19.35
N LEU A 306 5.16 14.60 20.56
CA LEU A 306 4.55 13.57 21.41
C LEU A 306 3.34 12.92 20.71
N TYR A 307 2.47 13.73 20.11
CA TYR A 307 1.33 13.23 19.35
C TYR A 307 1.76 12.32 18.18
N LEU A 308 2.74 12.74 17.39
CA LEU A 308 3.28 11.93 16.28
C LEU A 308 3.90 10.63 16.78
N PHE A 309 4.58 10.65 17.92
CA PHE A 309 5.13 9.45 18.54
C PHE A 309 4.01 8.51 19.01
N ILE A 310 2.98 9.02 19.69
CA ILE A 310 1.81 8.24 20.13
C ILE A 310 1.14 7.59 18.92
N TRP A 311 0.94 8.34 17.83
CA TRP A 311 0.37 7.81 16.59
C TRP A 311 1.23 6.65 16.04
N ALA A 312 2.53 6.84 15.87
CA ALA A 312 3.42 5.81 15.36
C ALA A 312 3.47 4.58 16.28
N ALA A 313 3.63 4.79 17.58
CA ALA A 313 3.74 3.75 18.58
C ALA A 313 2.43 2.92 18.70
N PHE A 314 1.28 3.59 18.73
CA PHE A 314 -0.01 2.90 18.84
C PHE A 314 -0.23 1.95 17.65
N ILE A 315 -0.07 2.43 16.42
CA ILE A 315 -0.30 1.61 15.22
C ILE A 315 0.72 0.48 15.13
N PHE A 316 1.99 0.76 15.46
CA PHE A 316 3.04 -0.25 15.49
C PHE A 316 2.71 -1.38 16.48
N VAL A 317 2.36 -1.02 17.72
CA VAL A 317 2.02 -2.00 18.76
C VAL A 317 0.75 -2.77 18.38
N PHE A 318 -0.29 -2.09 17.91
CA PHE A 318 -1.56 -2.71 17.51
C PHE A 318 -1.33 -3.83 16.49
N PHE A 319 -0.59 -3.57 15.42
CA PHE A 319 -0.34 -4.61 14.42
C PHE A 319 0.68 -5.65 14.88
N SER A 320 1.61 -5.31 15.77
CA SER A 320 2.57 -6.28 16.32
C SER A 320 1.90 -7.34 17.21
N ILE A 321 0.80 -7.00 17.88
CA ILE A 321 0.02 -7.97 18.67
C ILE A 321 -1.09 -8.67 17.90
N SER A 322 -1.41 -8.19 16.68
CA SER A 322 -2.44 -8.79 15.83
C SER A 322 -2.07 -10.20 15.39
N SER A 323 -3.06 -11.08 15.30
CA SER A 323 -2.90 -12.43 14.75
C SER A 323 -2.82 -12.46 13.21
N SER A 324 -3.14 -11.36 12.53
CA SER A 324 -3.01 -11.22 11.07
C SER A 324 -2.02 -10.10 10.73
N GLN A 325 -0.81 -10.46 10.31
CA GLN A 325 0.28 -9.53 10.04
C GLN A 325 0.66 -9.54 8.55
N LEU A 326 0.60 -8.36 7.90
CA LEU A 326 1.03 -8.16 6.53
C LEU A 326 1.91 -6.91 6.43
N VAL A 327 2.92 -6.94 5.58
CA VAL A 327 3.86 -5.83 5.37
C VAL A 327 3.17 -4.47 5.13
N PRO A 328 2.10 -4.35 4.30
CA PRO A 328 1.46 -3.06 4.05
C PRO A 328 0.72 -2.46 5.26
N TYR A 329 0.37 -3.25 6.28
CA TYR A 329 -0.40 -2.75 7.43
C TYR A 329 0.34 -1.69 8.24
N ILE A 330 1.69 -1.71 8.23
CA ILE A 330 2.50 -0.73 8.94
C ILE A 330 2.60 0.64 8.23
N LEU A 331 2.07 0.75 7.00
CA LEU A 331 2.22 1.94 6.17
C LEU A 331 1.75 3.25 6.84
N PRO A 332 0.64 3.30 7.61
CA PRO A 332 0.22 4.52 8.29
C PRO A 332 1.16 5.04 9.40
N VAL A 333 2.22 4.30 9.73
CA VAL A 333 3.27 4.73 10.67
C VAL A 333 4.31 5.64 10.01
N PHE A 334 4.44 5.58 8.68
CA PHE A 334 5.47 6.32 7.93
C PHE A 334 5.33 7.85 8.02
N PRO A 335 4.14 8.47 7.83
CA PRO A 335 4.00 9.92 7.88
C PRO A 335 4.43 10.55 9.21
N PRO A 336 4.01 10.06 10.39
CA PRO A 336 4.47 10.62 11.66
C PRO A 336 5.96 10.41 11.89
N LEU A 337 6.53 9.25 11.51
CA LEU A 337 7.97 9.00 11.62
C LEU A 337 8.78 9.90 10.69
N ALA A 338 8.30 10.15 9.48
CA ALA A 338 8.94 11.07 8.54
C ALA A 338 8.98 12.52 9.08
N LEU A 339 7.91 12.97 9.75
CA LEU A 339 7.87 14.27 10.42
C LEU A 339 8.86 14.36 11.58
N LEU A 340 8.93 13.32 12.40
CA LEU A 340 9.90 13.25 13.50
C LEU A 340 11.35 13.28 12.97
N ALA A 341 11.64 12.47 11.94
CA ALA A 341 12.95 12.41 11.30
C ALA A 341 13.32 13.75 10.62
N GLY A 342 12.39 14.35 9.85
CA GLY A 342 12.59 15.64 9.20
C GLY A 342 12.88 16.77 10.18
N SER A 343 12.20 16.78 11.33
CA SER A 343 12.44 17.73 12.40
C SER A 343 13.83 17.54 13.03
N ALA A 344 14.23 16.30 13.33
CA ALA A 344 15.54 15.99 13.88
C ALA A 344 16.69 16.36 12.92
N CYS A 345 16.51 16.07 11.64
CA CYS A 345 17.49 16.38 10.60
C CYS A 345 17.65 17.90 10.38
N SER A 346 16.55 18.66 10.45
CA SER A 346 16.58 20.12 10.40
C SER A 346 17.34 20.72 11.59
N ALA A 347 17.07 20.20 12.80
CA ALA A 347 17.77 20.63 14.01
C ALA A 347 19.27 20.32 13.98
N ALA A 348 19.67 19.17 13.42
CA ALA A 348 21.05 18.75 13.31
C ALA A 348 21.87 19.55 12.28
N ASP A 349 21.23 20.07 11.22
CA ASP A 349 21.88 20.95 10.25
C ASP A 349 22.23 22.33 10.86
N ALA A 350 21.48 22.73 11.88
CA ALA A 350 21.80 23.93 12.67
C ALA A 350 22.99 23.69 13.63
N ALA A 351 23.20 22.43 14.08
CA ALA A 351 24.26 22.02 15.00
C ALA A 351 25.23 21.04 14.29
N SER A 352 26.30 21.57 13.72
CA SER A 352 27.27 20.80 12.94
C SER A 352 27.82 19.57 13.70
N GLY A 353 27.66 18.38 13.14
CA GLY A 353 28.21 17.13 13.66
C GLY A 353 27.28 16.20 14.44
N ARG A 354 26.02 16.60 14.72
CA ARG A 354 25.09 15.87 15.59
C ARG A 354 24.59 14.52 15.04
N LEU A 355 24.60 14.30 13.72
CA LEU A 355 24.14 13.05 13.05
C LEU A 355 25.29 12.32 12.33
N ARG A 356 26.50 12.41 12.89
CA ARG A 356 27.67 11.80 12.26
C ARG A 356 27.65 10.26 12.34
N GLY A 357 27.18 9.71 13.47
CA GLY A 357 27.02 8.28 13.64
C GLY A 357 26.00 7.70 12.67
N GLU A 358 24.84 8.33 12.56
CA GLU A 358 23.76 7.96 11.65
C GLU A 358 24.20 8.06 10.18
N GLY A 359 25.00 9.07 9.84
CA GLY A 359 25.58 9.23 8.50
C GLY A 359 26.51 8.06 8.12
N TYR A 360 27.37 7.62 9.04
CA TYR A 360 28.24 6.44 8.83
C TYR A 360 27.41 5.15 8.79
N CYS A 361 26.38 5.00 9.62
CA CYS A 361 25.47 3.86 9.56
C CYS A 361 24.74 3.79 8.19
N ALA A 362 24.24 4.93 7.69
CA ALA A 362 23.60 4.99 6.38
C ALA A 362 24.59 4.63 5.25
N ALA A 363 25.82 5.16 5.31
CA ALA A 363 26.86 4.87 4.34
C ALA A 363 27.24 3.38 4.33
N GLY A 364 27.46 2.79 5.50
CA GLY A 364 27.76 1.37 5.66
C GLY A 364 26.65 0.48 5.14
N LEU A 365 25.41 0.81 5.51
CA LEU A 365 24.21 0.07 5.08
C LEU A 365 24.06 0.07 3.55
N PHE A 366 24.20 1.24 2.90
CA PHE A 366 24.15 1.34 1.44
C PHE A 366 25.26 0.56 0.77
N SER A 367 26.48 0.60 1.32
CA SER A 367 27.62 -0.16 0.80
C SER A 367 27.41 -1.66 0.92
N ILE A 368 26.91 -2.14 2.08
CA ILE A 368 26.61 -3.56 2.30
C ILE A 368 25.48 -4.03 1.38
N LEU A 369 24.38 -3.27 1.30
CA LEU A 369 23.26 -3.60 0.42
C LEU A 369 23.69 -3.59 -1.05
N GLY A 370 24.54 -2.63 -1.45
CA GLY A 370 25.06 -2.56 -2.81
C GLY A 370 25.91 -3.78 -3.15
N ALA A 371 26.86 -4.14 -2.29
CA ALA A 371 27.70 -5.33 -2.46
C ALA A 371 26.85 -6.62 -2.46
N ALA A 372 25.92 -6.76 -1.52
CA ALA A 372 25.02 -7.90 -1.44
C ALA A 372 24.15 -8.04 -2.71
N THR A 373 23.63 -6.92 -3.23
CA THR A 373 22.83 -6.91 -4.47
C THR A 373 23.66 -7.35 -5.67
N ILE A 374 24.91 -6.90 -5.80
CA ILE A 374 25.81 -7.32 -6.88
C ILE A 374 26.13 -8.82 -6.79
N SER A 375 26.36 -9.33 -5.58
CA SER A 375 26.72 -10.74 -5.36
C SER A 375 25.53 -11.70 -5.46
N TYR A 376 24.30 -11.21 -5.29
CA TYR A 376 23.09 -12.03 -5.21
C TYR A 376 22.89 -13.00 -6.38
N PRO A 377 23.04 -12.64 -7.68
CA PRO A 377 22.85 -13.56 -8.79
C PRO A 377 23.84 -14.72 -8.84
N HIS A 378 25.00 -14.55 -8.19
CA HIS A 378 26.06 -15.56 -8.15
C HIS A 378 25.91 -16.52 -6.95
N LEU A 379 25.13 -16.13 -5.95
CA LEU A 379 24.93 -16.90 -4.72
C LEU A 379 23.57 -17.61 -4.69
N ALA A 380 22.55 -17.06 -5.35
CA ALA A 380 21.21 -17.62 -5.35
C ALA A 380 21.04 -18.70 -6.43
N PRO A 381 20.50 -19.89 -6.11
CA PRO A 381 20.25 -20.95 -7.10
C PRO A 381 19.26 -20.52 -8.20
N HIS A 382 18.27 -19.71 -7.82
CA HIS A 382 17.24 -19.17 -8.72
C HIS A 382 17.09 -17.66 -8.47
N PRO A 383 18.00 -16.83 -9.03
CA PRO A 383 17.98 -15.41 -8.76
C PRO A 383 16.75 -14.72 -9.37
N TYR A 384 16.07 -13.90 -8.57
CA TYR A 384 14.98 -13.04 -9.05
C TYR A 384 15.48 -11.89 -9.95
N PHE A 385 16.76 -11.51 -9.85
CA PHE A 385 17.36 -10.44 -10.63
C PHE A 385 18.37 -11.00 -11.61
N SER A 386 18.40 -10.46 -12.81
CA SER A 386 19.50 -10.72 -13.74
C SER A 386 20.81 -10.12 -13.19
N ALA A 387 21.95 -10.67 -13.59
CA ALA A 387 23.25 -10.12 -13.21
C ALA A 387 23.39 -8.63 -13.59
N ALA A 388 22.87 -8.24 -14.76
CA ALA A 388 22.87 -6.86 -15.22
C ALA A 388 22.01 -5.95 -14.32
N ALA A 389 20.79 -6.37 -13.95
CA ALA A 389 19.92 -5.63 -13.05
C ALA A 389 20.57 -5.47 -11.66
N SER A 390 21.15 -6.53 -11.13
CA SER A 390 21.86 -6.53 -9.85
C SER A 390 23.08 -5.62 -9.87
N ALA A 391 23.84 -5.63 -10.96
CA ALA A 391 24.98 -4.74 -11.13
C ALA A 391 24.57 -3.26 -11.14
N VAL A 392 23.48 -2.92 -11.87
CA VAL A 392 22.98 -1.54 -11.94
C VAL A 392 22.48 -1.06 -10.56
N ILE A 393 21.58 -1.80 -9.93
CA ILE A 393 21.00 -1.42 -8.63
C ILE A 393 22.07 -1.40 -7.56
N GLY A 394 22.91 -2.44 -7.50
CA GLY A 394 23.98 -2.55 -6.52
C GLY A 394 25.05 -1.47 -6.67
N SER A 395 25.38 -1.07 -7.92
CA SER A 395 26.31 0.05 -8.16
C SER A 395 25.73 1.39 -7.71
N ILE A 396 24.43 1.65 -7.94
CA ILE A 396 23.75 2.86 -7.43
C ILE A 396 23.86 2.92 -5.90
N LEU A 397 23.56 1.82 -5.22
CA LEU A 397 23.64 1.75 -3.76
C LEU A 397 25.09 1.89 -3.27
N LEU A 398 26.04 1.17 -3.85
CA LEU A 398 27.46 1.20 -3.46
C LEU A 398 28.07 2.59 -3.64
N CYS A 399 27.85 3.22 -4.80
CA CYS A 399 28.27 4.60 -5.05
C CYS A 399 27.62 5.56 -4.06
N GLY A 400 26.32 5.37 -3.77
CA GLY A 400 25.58 6.13 -2.76
C GLY A 400 26.22 6.01 -1.38
N GLY A 401 26.61 4.81 -0.97
CA GLY A 401 27.31 4.55 0.29
C GLY A 401 28.66 5.26 0.37
N ILE A 402 29.48 5.16 -0.66
CA ILE A 402 30.79 5.82 -0.74
C ILE A 402 30.65 7.36 -0.67
N ILE A 403 29.69 7.91 -1.41
CA ILE A 403 29.42 9.36 -1.42
C ILE A 403 28.90 9.81 -0.05
N ALA A 404 28.01 9.04 0.57
CA ALA A 404 27.47 9.31 1.91
C ALA A 404 28.60 9.28 2.96
N PHE A 405 29.50 8.30 2.91
CA PHE A 405 30.67 8.23 3.79
C PHE A 405 31.54 9.49 3.68
N ARG A 406 31.87 9.91 2.43
CA ARG A 406 32.68 11.10 2.17
C ARG A 406 32.03 12.38 2.72
N HIS A 407 30.70 12.53 2.56
CA HIS A 407 29.99 13.70 3.07
C HIS A 407 29.91 13.70 4.60
N THR A 408 29.72 12.53 5.21
CA THR A 408 29.72 12.36 6.67
C THR A 408 31.09 12.71 7.27
N ALA A 409 32.19 12.23 6.66
CA ALA A 409 33.55 12.55 7.08
C ALA A 409 33.84 14.06 7.04
N ARG A 410 33.29 14.76 6.04
CA ARG A 410 33.39 16.22 5.86
C ARG A 410 32.38 17.02 6.70
N ARG A 411 31.57 16.38 7.53
CA ARG A 411 30.47 16.99 8.33
C ARG A 411 29.47 17.78 7.46
N ALA A 412 29.29 17.38 6.21
CA ALA A 412 28.45 18.06 5.23
C ALA A 412 27.05 17.42 5.17
N LEU A 413 26.18 17.75 6.12
CA LEU A 413 24.86 17.13 6.27
C LEU A 413 23.94 17.32 5.04
N ARG A 414 23.89 18.52 4.46
CA ARG A 414 23.03 18.77 3.29
C ARG A 414 23.42 17.93 2.08
N PRO A 415 24.70 17.85 1.66
CA PRO A 415 25.12 16.94 0.62
C PRO A 415 24.92 15.46 0.96
N LEU A 416 25.06 15.05 2.23
CA LEU A 416 24.73 13.70 2.69
C LEU A 416 23.26 13.39 2.40
N PHE A 417 22.34 14.26 2.86
CA PHE A 417 20.90 14.09 2.62
C PHE A 417 20.56 14.04 1.13
N ALA A 418 21.12 14.97 0.35
CA ALA A 418 20.91 15.00 -1.10
C ALA A 418 21.39 13.71 -1.77
N SER A 419 22.55 13.17 -1.35
CA SER A 419 23.07 11.92 -1.92
C SER A 419 22.22 10.72 -1.56
N LEU A 420 21.79 10.60 -0.30
CA LEU A 420 20.88 9.53 0.13
C LEU A 420 19.54 9.61 -0.62
N LEU A 421 18.97 10.81 -0.76
CA LEU A 421 17.73 11.03 -1.50
C LEU A 421 17.84 10.60 -2.97
N ILE A 422 18.92 11.05 -3.66
CA ILE A 422 19.14 10.72 -5.07
C ILE A 422 19.31 9.21 -5.26
N CYS A 423 20.09 8.55 -4.39
CA CYS A 423 20.34 7.13 -4.49
C CYS A 423 19.08 6.31 -4.19
N SER A 424 18.32 6.68 -3.15
CA SER A 424 17.03 6.04 -2.84
C SER A 424 16.04 6.22 -3.98
N TYR A 425 15.98 7.41 -4.54
CA TYR A 425 15.12 7.74 -5.66
C TYR A 425 15.52 6.95 -6.92
N ALA A 426 16.82 6.93 -7.27
CA ALA A 426 17.31 6.17 -8.42
C ALA A 426 17.07 4.66 -8.27
N ALA A 427 17.38 4.09 -7.10
CA ALA A 427 17.13 2.69 -6.82
C ALA A 427 15.61 2.37 -6.81
N GLY A 428 14.78 3.26 -6.28
CA GLY A 428 13.33 3.12 -6.23
C GLY A 428 12.63 3.25 -7.59
N ILE A 429 13.23 3.98 -8.54
CA ILE A 429 12.75 4.06 -9.93
C ILE A 429 13.20 2.85 -10.74
N VAL A 430 14.49 2.53 -10.68
CA VAL A 430 15.10 1.49 -11.51
C VAL A 430 14.78 0.10 -10.96
N GLY A 431 14.82 -0.07 -9.64
CA GLY A 431 14.62 -1.36 -8.98
C GLY A 431 13.31 -2.05 -9.34
N PRO A 432 12.14 -1.44 -9.12
CA PRO A 432 10.86 -2.07 -9.45
C PRO A 432 10.75 -2.47 -10.92
N SER A 433 11.25 -1.65 -11.84
CA SER A 433 11.19 -1.93 -13.28
C SER A 433 12.03 -3.15 -13.69
N LEU A 434 13.14 -3.41 -12.99
CA LEU A 434 14.04 -4.52 -13.29
C LEU A 434 13.70 -5.78 -12.49
N VAL A 435 13.14 -5.63 -11.29
CA VAL A 435 12.86 -6.72 -10.35
C VAL A 435 11.46 -7.28 -10.54
N LEU A 436 10.46 -6.40 -10.57
CA LEU A 436 9.06 -6.82 -10.62
C LEU A 436 8.67 -7.44 -11.96
N ALA A 437 9.43 -7.20 -13.04
CA ALA A 437 9.16 -7.83 -14.33
C ALA A 437 9.16 -9.37 -14.23
N LYS A 438 10.22 -9.95 -13.64
CA LYS A 438 10.31 -11.41 -13.46
C LYS A 438 9.27 -11.95 -12.49
N VAL A 439 9.03 -11.23 -11.37
CA VAL A 439 7.99 -11.61 -10.40
C VAL A 439 6.61 -11.55 -11.06
N ALA A 440 6.37 -10.58 -11.92
CA ALA A 440 5.10 -10.45 -12.64
C ALA A 440 4.93 -11.56 -13.68
N ASP A 441 5.99 -11.96 -14.40
CA ASP A 441 5.95 -13.07 -15.35
C ASP A 441 5.57 -14.39 -14.64
N GLU A 442 6.06 -14.61 -13.41
CA GLU A 442 5.75 -15.81 -12.63
C GLU A 442 4.38 -15.74 -11.93
N ARG A 443 3.94 -14.54 -11.52
CA ARG A 443 2.75 -14.35 -10.67
C ARG A 443 1.60 -13.62 -11.34
N SER A 444 1.67 -13.31 -12.63
CA SER A 444 0.58 -12.69 -13.35
C SER A 444 -0.15 -13.70 -14.23
N SER A 445 -1.45 -13.53 -14.32
CA SER A 445 -2.29 -14.30 -15.24
C SER A 445 -2.36 -13.69 -16.67
N LYS A 446 -1.63 -12.58 -16.95
CA LYS A 446 -1.77 -11.82 -18.22
C LYS A 446 -1.43 -12.64 -19.46
N GLU A 447 -0.26 -13.31 -19.46
CA GLU A 447 0.16 -14.10 -20.62
C GLU A 447 -0.74 -15.32 -20.83
N LEU A 448 -1.11 -15.99 -19.73
CA LEU A 448 -2.07 -17.09 -19.78
C LEU A 448 -3.42 -16.64 -20.34
N ALA A 449 -3.92 -15.48 -19.89
CA ALA A 449 -5.15 -14.89 -20.40
C ALA A 449 -5.07 -14.53 -21.89
N ARG A 450 -3.90 -14.07 -22.38
CA ARG A 450 -3.67 -13.83 -23.80
C ARG A 450 -3.84 -15.11 -24.62
N ILE A 451 -3.28 -16.21 -24.15
CA ILE A 451 -3.40 -17.52 -24.80
C ILE A 451 -4.86 -18.01 -24.74
N ILE A 452 -5.52 -17.87 -23.58
CA ILE A 452 -6.94 -18.22 -23.43
C ILE A 452 -7.79 -17.43 -24.42
N ASN A 453 -7.63 -16.12 -24.51
CA ASN A 453 -8.42 -15.27 -25.40
C ASN A 453 -8.20 -15.59 -26.90
N ALA A 454 -7.02 -16.12 -27.26
CA ALA A 454 -6.71 -16.58 -28.62
C ALA A 454 -7.37 -17.93 -28.96
N ASN A 455 -7.65 -18.78 -27.97
CA ASN A 455 -8.17 -20.14 -28.16
C ASN A 455 -9.65 -20.26 -27.75
N ALA A 456 -10.19 -19.37 -26.95
CA ALA A 456 -11.56 -19.44 -26.43
C ALA A 456 -12.58 -18.86 -27.42
N GLY A 457 -13.50 -19.67 -27.86
CA GLY A 457 -14.71 -19.20 -28.55
C GLY A 457 -15.72 -18.54 -27.58
N LYS A 458 -16.86 -18.08 -28.11
CA LYS A 458 -17.92 -17.46 -27.29
C LYS A 458 -18.53 -18.45 -26.29
N GLU A 459 -18.72 -19.69 -26.71
CA GLU A 459 -19.31 -20.78 -25.93
C GLU A 459 -18.30 -21.51 -25.02
N THR A 460 -17.01 -21.14 -25.11
CA THR A 460 -15.98 -21.82 -24.31
C THR A 460 -16.09 -21.40 -22.85
N VAL A 461 -16.28 -22.38 -21.98
CA VAL A 461 -16.24 -22.19 -20.53
C VAL A 461 -14.79 -22.09 -20.06
N LEU A 462 -14.48 -21.05 -19.32
CA LEU A 462 -13.18 -20.89 -18.67
C LEU A 462 -13.28 -21.37 -17.22
N ALA A 463 -12.40 -22.30 -16.85
CA ALA A 463 -12.34 -22.86 -15.51
C ALA A 463 -10.92 -22.80 -14.92
N SER A 464 -10.81 -22.87 -13.59
CA SER A 464 -9.55 -22.96 -12.87
C SER A 464 -9.64 -23.89 -11.66
N MET A 465 -8.57 -24.64 -11.40
CA MET A 465 -8.38 -25.37 -10.15
C MET A 465 -7.85 -24.40 -9.08
N GLY A 466 -8.75 -24.01 -8.19
CA GLY A 466 -8.52 -22.93 -7.23
C GLY A 466 -8.70 -21.53 -7.83
N LEU A 467 -8.69 -20.52 -6.96
CA LEU A 467 -8.98 -19.13 -7.32
C LEU A 467 -7.80 -18.46 -8.03
N GLU A 468 -7.96 -18.20 -9.33
CA GLU A 468 -7.04 -17.44 -10.16
C GLU A 468 -7.53 -16.00 -10.33
N ARG A 469 -6.95 -15.09 -9.55
CA ARG A 469 -7.48 -13.73 -9.36
C ARG A 469 -7.33 -12.83 -10.57
N GLY A 470 -6.28 -13.03 -11.37
CA GLY A 470 -6.01 -12.20 -12.54
C GLY A 470 -6.78 -12.63 -13.79
N LEU A 471 -7.28 -13.86 -13.85
CA LEU A 471 -7.99 -14.34 -15.04
C LEU A 471 -9.25 -13.53 -15.36
N PRO A 472 -10.17 -13.25 -14.42
CA PRO A 472 -11.36 -12.47 -14.74
C PRO A 472 -11.01 -11.08 -15.32
N PHE A 473 -10.03 -10.38 -14.75
CA PHE A 473 -9.61 -9.06 -15.22
C PHE A 473 -9.07 -9.08 -16.66
N TYR A 474 -8.17 -10.02 -16.98
CA TYR A 474 -7.52 -10.07 -18.29
C TYR A 474 -8.34 -10.77 -19.38
N THR A 475 -9.18 -11.74 -19.01
CA THR A 475 -10.05 -12.44 -19.98
C THR A 475 -11.39 -11.76 -20.17
N ARG A 476 -11.81 -10.91 -19.19
CA ARG A 476 -13.16 -10.33 -19.10
C ARG A 476 -14.26 -11.39 -19.13
N ARG A 477 -13.97 -12.53 -18.55
CA ARG A 477 -14.88 -13.67 -18.46
C ARG A 477 -15.04 -14.08 -17.01
N ARG A 478 -16.22 -14.56 -16.66
CA ARG A 478 -16.43 -15.26 -15.40
C ARG A 478 -15.70 -16.59 -15.45
N VAL A 479 -15.02 -16.95 -14.37
CA VAL A 479 -14.21 -18.18 -14.27
C VAL A 479 -14.90 -19.15 -13.35
N VAL A 480 -15.16 -20.38 -13.83
CA VAL A 480 -15.61 -21.50 -13.01
C VAL A 480 -14.46 -21.92 -12.10
N THR A 481 -14.65 -21.87 -10.79
CA THR A 481 -13.59 -22.18 -9.81
C THR A 481 -13.89 -23.52 -9.13
N VAL A 482 -12.98 -24.49 -9.32
CA VAL A 482 -13.10 -25.83 -8.77
C VAL A 482 -12.20 -25.99 -7.55
N GLY A 483 -12.76 -26.15 -6.37
CA GLY A 483 -12.00 -26.19 -5.10
C GLY A 483 -11.28 -24.89 -4.81
N GLY A 484 -10.65 -24.79 -3.64
CA GLY A 484 -9.76 -23.66 -3.29
C GLY A 484 -10.38 -22.26 -3.46
N LEU A 485 -11.59 -22.02 -2.96
CA LEU A 485 -12.36 -20.78 -3.19
C LEU A 485 -11.76 -19.55 -2.52
N ALA A 486 -10.92 -19.74 -1.48
CA ALA A 486 -10.27 -18.66 -0.73
C ALA A 486 -11.25 -17.52 -0.36
N GLU A 487 -11.03 -16.30 -0.83
CA GLU A 487 -11.85 -15.13 -0.51
C GLU A 487 -13.28 -15.18 -1.09
N LEU A 488 -13.54 -16.07 -2.04
CA LEU A 488 -14.88 -16.25 -2.62
C LEU A 488 -15.76 -17.24 -1.85
N GLU A 489 -15.24 -17.89 -0.80
CA GLU A 489 -15.97 -18.89 -0.04
C GLU A 489 -17.30 -18.35 0.54
N PHE A 490 -17.30 -17.14 1.07
CA PHE A 490 -18.53 -16.52 1.55
C PHE A 490 -19.52 -16.26 0.40
N GLY A 491 -19.06 -15.61 -0.67
CA GLY A 491 -19.91 -15.23 -1.79
C GLY A 491 -20.46 -16.43 -2.58
N SER A 492 -19.70 -17.53 -2.65
CA SER A 492 -20.13 -18.76 -3.33
C SER A 492 -21.34 -19.43 -2.67
N ARG A 493 -21.57 -19.15 -1.38
CA ARG A 493 -22.73 -19.65 -0.60
C ARG A 493 -23.95 -18.73 -0.69
N GLN A 494 -23.86 -17.61 -1.41
CA GLN A 494 -24.95 -16.64 -1.54
C GLN A 494 -25.76 -16.89 -2.83
N GLY A 495 -26.95 -17.43 -2.68
CA GLY A 495 -27.79 -17.87 -3.80
C GLY A 495 -27.28 -19.15 -4.47
N ASP A 496 -27.88 -19.54 -5.60
CA ASP A 496 -27.41 -20.69 -6.37
C ASP A 496 -26.20 -20.30 -7.24
N GLN A 497 -25.02 -20.73 -6.80
CA GLN A 497 -23.75 -20.54 -7.47
C GLN A 497 -23.09 -21.86 -7.90
N SER A 498 -23.83 -22.98 -7.84
CA SER A 498 -23.33 -24.34 -8.08
C SER A 498 -22.67 -24.52 -9.45
N ALA A 499 -23.19 -23.84 -10.47
CA ALA A 499 -22.61 -23.85 -11.81
C ALA A 499 -21.21 -23.18 -11.90
N TRP A 500 -20.90 -22.25 -10.99
CA TRP A 500 -19.65 -21.49 -10.98
C TRP A 500 -18.63 -21.99 -9.95
N PHE A 501 -19.12 -22.73 -8.96
CA PHE A 501 -18.30 -23.32 -7.91
C PHE A 501 -18.66 -24.80 -7.73
N PRO A 502 -18.53 -25.61 -8.81
CA PRO A 502 -18.82 -27.04 -8.72
C PRO A 502 -17.76 -27.73 -7.85
N ASP A 503 -18.18 -28.84 -7.24
CA ASP A 503 -17.21 -29.82 -6.75
C ASP A 503 -16.52 -30.54 -7.92
N LEU A 504 -15.56 -31.40 -7.61
CA LEU A 504 -14.79 -32.10 -8.63
C LEU A 504 -15.67 -33.03 -9.51
N GLN A 505 -16.70 -33.63 -8.93
CA GLN A 505 -17.63 -34.49 -9.65
C GLN A 505 -18.55 -33.67 -10.58
N GLY A 506 -19.05 -32.55 -10.11
CA GLY A 506 -19.83 -31.60 -10.92
C GLY A 506 -19.03 -31.05 -12.07
N PHE A 507 -17.75 -30.72 -11.82
CA PHE A 507 -16.85 -30.27 -12.88
C PHE A 507 -16.53 -31.39 -13.92
N ALA A 508 -16.32 -32.62 -13.48
CA ALA A 508 -16.12 -33.74 -14.41
C ALA A 508 -17.33 -33.92 -15.35
N LYS A 509 -18.55 -33.76 -14.87
CA LYS A 509 -19.76 -33.76 -15.71
C LYS A 509 -19.74 -32.64 -16.76
N LEU A 510 -19.34 -31.44 -16.36
CA LEU A 510 -19.20 -30.31 -17.28
C LEU A 510 -18.10 -30.58 -18.32
N TRP A 511 -16.97 -31.13 -17.90
CA TRP A 511 -15.87 -31.49 -18.80
C TRP A 511 -16.30 -32.51 -19.88
N ASP A 512 -17.12 -33.47 -19.51
CA ASP A 512 -17.61 -34.54 -20.38
C ASP A 512 -18.86 -34.15 -21.18
N SER A 513 -19.49 -33.02 -20.91
CA SER A 513 -20.78 -32.60 -21.50
C SER A 513 -20.74 -32.23 -22.98
N GLY A 514 -19.57 -32.20 -23.60
CA GLY A 514 -19.41 -31.71 -24.98
C GLY A 514 -19.27 -30.17 -25.09
N THR A 515 -19.52 -29.43 -24.03
CA THR A 515 -19.22 -27.99 -23.97
C THR A 515 -17.70 -27.78 -24.06
N PRO A 516 -17.20 -26.87 -24.91
CA PRO A 516 -15.77 -26.57 -24.93
C PRO A 516 -15.31 -25.94 -23.59
N VAL A 517 -14.35 -26.56 -22.93
CA VAL A 517 -13.80 -26.12 -21.66
C VAL A 517 -12.31 -25.90 -21.77
N LEU A 518 -11.86 -24.72 -21.29
CA LEU A 518 -10.45 -24.42 -21.02
C LEU A 518 -10.26 -24.42 -19.50
N LEU A 519 -9.35 -25.25 -19.00
CA LEU A 519 -9.07 -25.40 -17.58
C LEU A 519 -7.64 -25.00 -17.27
N VAL A 520 -7.47 -24.09 -16.30
CA VAL A 520 -6.17 -23.72 -15.73
C VAL A 520 -5.90 -24.55 -14.49
N ILE A 521 -4.76 -25.22 -14.46
CA ILE A 521 -4.31 -26.06 -13.34
C ILE A 521 -2.86 -25.72 -12.95
N PRO A 522 -2.42 -25.95 -11.71
CA PRO A 522 -1.01 -25.97 -11.38
C PRO A 522 -0.25 -27.03 -12.16
N ASP A 523 1.02 -26.80 -12.49
CA ASP A 523 1.85 -27.75 -13.25
C ASP A 523 1.83 -29.18 -12.69
N GLY A 524 1.85 -29.34 -11.36
CA GLY A 524 1.79 -30.64 -10.70
C GLY A 524 0.41 -31.32 -10.71
N GLY A 525 -0.64 -30.63 -11.17
CA GLY A 525 -2.01 -31.12 -11.16
C GLY A 525 -2.41 -31.99 -12.34
N PHE A 526 -1.59 -32.07 -13.41
CA PHE A 526 -1.97 -32.72 -14.65
C PHE A 526 -2.34 -34.20 -14.48
N MET A 527 -1.47 -34.99 -13.83
CA MET A 527 -1.73 -36.42 -13.61
C MET A 527 -2.96 -36.69 -12.74
N PHE A 528 -3.26 -35.78 -11.81
CA PHE A 528 -4.48 -35.88 -11.00
C PHE A 528 -5.71 -35.66 -11.88
N MET A 529 -5.70 -34.62 -12.71
CA MET A 529 -6.83 -34.33 -13.61
C MET A 529 -7.02 -35.39 -14.67
N GLU A 530 -5.93 -35.91 -15.25
CA GLU A 530 -5.98 -37.01 -16.24
C GLU A 530 -6.65 -38.27 -15.67
N LYS A 531 -6.44 -38.58 -14.39
CA LYS A 531 -7.11 -39.72 -13.72
C LYS A 531 -8.56 -39.42 -13.31
N THR A 532 -8.91 -38.16 -13.17
CA THR A 532 -10.22 -37.74 -12.64
C THR A 532 -11.21 -37.47 -13.77
N LEU A 533 -10.73 -37.03 -14.92
CA LEU A 533 -11.55 -36.68 -16.08
C LEU A 533 -11.63 -37.87 -17.06
N HIS A 534 -12.82 -38.19 -17.51
CA HIS A 534 -13.01 -39.31 -18.42
C HIS A 534 -12.49 -38.97 -19.82
N LYS A 535 -12.73 -37.75 -20.29
CA LYS A 535 -12.18 -37.26 -21.56
C LYS A 535 -10.76 -36.75 -21.34
N SER A 536 -9.80 -37.35 -22.04
CA SER A 536 -8.37 -37.02 -21.89
C SER A 536 -8.10 -35.55 -22.16
N PRO A 537 -7.42 -34.84 -21.22
CA PRO A 537 -7.10 -33.44 -21.39
C PRO A 537 -5.99 -33.21 -22.42
N ARG A 538 -6.18 -32.25 -23.31
CA ARG A 538 -5.16 -31.77 -24.26
C ARG A 538 -4.45 -30.54 -23.67
N THR A 539 -3.14 -30.60 -23.55
CA THR A 539 -2.35 -29.42 -23.13
C THR A 539 -2.29 -28.41 -24.28
N ILE A 540 -2.72 -27.19 -24.00
CA ILE A 540 -2.67 -26.06 -24.94
C ILE A 540 -1.42 -25.19 -24.68
N ALA A 541 -1.10 -24.91 -23.42
CA ALA A 541 0.05 -24.07 -23.05
C ALA A 541 0.54 -24.33 -21.63
N ARG A 542 1.79 -23.94 -21.39
CA ARG A 542 2.40 -23.89 -20.05
C ARG A 542 2.97 -22.50 -19.79
N CYS A 543 2.56 -21.84 -18.70
CA CYS A 543 2.98 -20.49 -18.39
C CYS A 543 2.93 -20.24 -16.87
N GLY A 544 3.99 -19.64 -16.30
CA GLY A 544 4.03 -19.23 -14.90
C GLY A 544 3.75 -20.34 -13.88
N GLY A 545 4.24 -21.58 -14.10
CA GLY A 545 3.99 -22.72 -13.22
C GLY A 545 2.57 -23.28 -13.31
N LYS A 546 1.83 -22.93 -14.37
CA LYS A 546 0.45 -23.37 -14.65
C LYS A 546 0.35 -23.99 -16.03
N LEU A 547 -0.58 -24.93 -16.16
CA LEU A 547 -0.98 -25.55 -17.43
C LEU A 547 -2.36 -25.08 -17.83
N LEU A 548 -2.52 -24.79 -19.12
CA LEU A 548 -3.82 -24.62 -19.77
C LEU A 548 -4.14 -25.90 -20.52
N ILE A 549 -5.22 -26.53 -20.15
CA ILE A 549 -5.71 -27.76 -20.82
C ILE A 549 -7.11 -27.54 -21.36
N ALA A 550 -7.46 -28.32 -22.39
CA ALA A 550 -8.77 -28.28 -23.04
C ALA A 550 -9.37 -29.69 -23.15
N ASN A 551 -10.71 -29.77 -23.24
CA ASN A 551 -11.44 -30.99 -23.45
C ASN A 551 -11.77 -31.27 -24.96
N TYR A 552 -11.23 -30.43 -25.86
CA TYR A 552 -11.44 -30.51 -27.32
C TYR A 552 -10.16 -30.47 -28.14
#